data_0c77840b557792869ebd13c6f696cb2a
#
_entry.id   0c77840b557792869ebd13c6f696cb2a
#
_cell.length_a   1.000
_cell.length_b   1.000
_cell.length_c   1.000
_cell.angle_alpha   90.00
_cell.angle_beta   90.00
_cell.angle_gamma   90.00
#
_symmetry.space_group_name_H-M   'P 1'
#
loop_
_entity.id
_entity.type
_entity.pdbx_description
1 polymer ?
#
loop_
_entity_poly.entity_id
_entity_poly.type
_entity_poly.pdbx_seq_one_letter_code
_entity_poly.pdbx_strand_id
1 'polypeptide(L)'
;FADDDPKKNFAYVDFEEDYHVPSLEDAAFAFGTKIIRSFHDMKNPVDDIVAKLDSLRQTGYEIPKIAFMPHALSDVTKIFKSAEKWKDSEQIICAMGPLGLPTRILSEKIHSYLSYTSPKELAGNLLEIGHTDPITLSSVYHFHEINSSTKIFGITGFPLKITSSPALHNSSFAREKLNGVYIPFKSETIEDAMDFAQTLDIKGFSVTIPHKETVLPLLKDVDSKAEEIGACNT
;
A
#
# COMPACT_ATOMS: atom_id res chain seq x y z
N PHE A 1 24.28 0.77 -18.05
CA PHE A 1 23.39 -0.29 -18.56
C PHE A 1 23.61 -0.64 -20.05
N ALA A 2 24.77 -0.37 -20.58
CA ALA A 2 25.11 -0.62 -21.99
C ALA A 2 26.36 -1.50 -22.10
N ASP A 3 26.46 -2.53 -21.26
CA ASP A 3 27.53 -3.54 -21.32
C ASP A 3 27.10 -4.68 -22.24
N ASP A 4 28.04 -5.23 -23.01
CA ASP A 4 27.79 -6.37 -23.89
C ASP A 4 27.42 -7.65 -23.12
N ASP A 5 27.79 -7.74 -21.83
CA ASP A 5 27.34 -8.79 -20.94
C ASP A 5 26.03 -8.38 -20.24
N PRO A 6 24.87 -8.96 -20.61
CA PRO A 6 23.58 -8.56 -20.03
C PRO A 6 23.50 -8.66 -18.50
N LYS A 7 24.34 -9.52 -17.88
CA LYS A 7 24.38 -9.68 -16.42
C LYS A 7 24.97 -8.49 -15.68
N LYS A 8 25.65 -7.61 -16.39
CA LYS A 8 26.20 -6.36 -15.86
C LYS A 8 25.29 -5.16 -16.06
N ASN A 9 24.22 -5.30 -16.84
CA ASN A 9 23.25 -4.24 -17.05
C ASN A 9 22.24 -4.18 -15.89
N PHE A 10 21.71 -3.00 -15.65
CA PHE A 10 20.58 -2.85 -14.71
C PHE A 10 19.33 -3.50 -15.29
N ALA A 11 18.55 -4.17 -14.45
CA ALA A 11 17.25 -4.70 -14.84
C ALA A 11 16.23 -3.56 -15.08
N TYR A 12 16.35 -2.49 -14.29
CA TYR A 12 15.46 -1.33 -14.32
C TYR A 12 16.24 -0.04 -14.20
N VAL A 13 15.71 1.01 -14.82
CA VAL A 13 16.10 2.41 -14.62
C VAL A 13 14.83 3.21 -14.34
N ASP A 14 14.90 4.14 -13.38
CA ASP A 14 13.76 4.98 -12.98
C ASP A 14 14.01 6.40 -13.45
N PHE A 15 13.14 6.92 -14.32
CA PHE A 15 13.15 8.29 -14.82
C PHE A 15 11.87 9.00 -14.39
N GLU A 16 12.01 10.21 -13.83
CA GLU A 16 10.86 11.08 -13.55
C GLU A 16 10.12 11.42 -14.85
N GLU A 17 8.81 11.73 -14.72
CA GLU A 17 7.93 11.95 -15.87
C GLU A 17 8.37 13.06 -16.82
N ASP A 18 9.09 14.05 -16.31
CA ASP A 18 9.62 15.20 -17.04
C ASP A 18 11.08 15.02 -17.50
N TYR A 19 11.70 13.90 -17.14
CA TYR A 19 13.09 13.62 -17.52
C TYR A 19 13.14 12.75 -18.77
N HIS A 20 13.33 13.41 -19.92
CA HIS A 20 13.42 12.77 -21.22
C HIS A 20 14.81 12.95 -21.83
N VAL A 21 15.56 11.85 -21.95
CA VAL A 21 16.85 11.79 -22.63
C VAL A 21 16.79 10.63 -23.62
N PRO A 22 16.40 10.89 -24.88
CA PRO A 22 16.17 9.85 -25.89
C PRO A 22 17.31 8.85 -26.03
N SER A 23 18.56 9.33 -26.01
CA SER A 23 19.72 8.44 -26.12
C SER A 23 19.87 7.46 -24.96
N LEU A 24 19.44 7.82 -23.74
CA LEU A 24 19.44 6.94 -22.59
C LEU A 24 18.26 5.96 -22.65
N GLU A 25 17.11 6.43 -23.10
CA GLU A 25 15.91 5.61 -23.27
C GLU A 25 16.12 4.55 -24.35
N ASP A 26 16.67 4.95 -25.51
CA ASP A 26 17.04 4.04 -26.59
C ASP A 26 18.09 3.01 -26.16
N ALA A 27 19.10 3.45 -25.39
CA ALA A 27 20.11 2.54 -24.85
C ALA A 27 19.49 1.55 -23.84
N ALA A 28 18.65 2.01 -22.92
CA ALA A 28 17.97 1.14 -21.96
C ALA A 28 17.17 0.06 -22.70
N PHE A 29 16.39 0.45 -23.69
CA PHE A 29 15.61 -0.47 -24.52
C PHE A 29 16.50 -1.45 -25.28
N ALA A 30 17.56 -0.97 -25.97
CA ALA A 30 18.47 -1.79 -26.78
C ALA A 30 19.21 -2.85 -25.95
N PHE A 31 19.52 -2.57 -24.68
CA PHE A 31 20.22 -3.47 -23.77
C PHE A 31 19.30 -4.23 -22.81
N GLY A 32 17.97 -4.17 -23.00
CA GLY A 32 16.99 -4.93 -22.25
C GLY A 32 16.73 -4.43 -20.83
N THR A 33 17.13 -3.19 -20.52
CA THR A 33 16.80 -2.52 -19.26
C THR A 33 15.38 -1.97 -19.34
N LYS A 34 14.50 -2.36 -18.43
CA LYS A 34 13.12 -1.82 -18.36
C LYS A 34 13.13 -0.40 -17.80
N ILE A 35 12.31 0.47 -18.36
CA ILE A 35 12.17 1.86 -17.91
C ILE A 35 10.97 1.94 -16.96
N ILE A 36 11.22 2.44 -15.76
CA ILE A 36 10.16 2.89 -14.85
C ILE A 36 9.99 4.40 -15.12
N ARG A 37 8.77 4.81 -15.48
CA ARG A 37 8.43 6.23 -15.63
C ARG A 37 7.68 6.67 -14.40
N SER A 38 8.30 7.53 -13.58
CA SER A 38 7.79 7.84 -12.26
C SER A 38 7.24 9.26 -12.13
N PHE A 39 6.18 9.35 -11.35
CA PHE A 39 5.60 10.59 -10.86
C PHE A 39 5.60 10.59 -9.34
N HIS A 40 6.04 11.68 -8.74
CA HIS A 40 6.03 11.89 -7.31
C HIS A 40 5.28 13.18 -6.94
N ASP A 41 4.26 13.09 -6.10
CA ASP A 41 3.70 14.25 -5.41
C ASP A 41 3.85 14.06 -3.89
N MET A 42 4.78 14.81 -3.30
CA MET A 42 5.10 14.75 -1.88
C MET A 42 4.09 15.47 -1.01
N LYS A 43 3.07 16.10 -1.58
CA LYS A 43 2.14 16.97 -0.86
C LYS A 43 0.69 16.59 -1.06
N ASN A 44 0.29 16.16 -2.25
CA ASN A 44 -1.12 15.99 -2.62
C ASN A 44 -1.43 14.59 -3.10
N PRO A 45 -2.69 14.13 -2.92
CA PRO A 45 -3.18 12.91 -3.55
C PRO A 45 -3.33 13.08 -5.06
N VAL A 46 -3.40 11.97 -5.78
CA VAL A 46 -3.73 11.92 -7.20
C VAL A 46 -5.23 11.68 -7.35
N ASP A 47 -5.92 12.59 -8.05
CA ASP A 47 -7.38 12.51 -8.22
C ASP A 47 -7.80 11.35 -9.13
N ASP A 48 -7.19 11.24 -10.31
CA ASP A 48 -7.43 10.15 -11.27
C ASP A 48 -6.17 9.31 -11.47
N ILE A 49 -6.09 8.22 -10.70
CA ILE A 49 -4.95 7.32 -10.71
C ILE A 49 -4.81 6.61 -12.06
N VAL A 50 -5.94 6.25 -12.71
CA VAL A 50 -5.93 5.55 -13.99
C VAL A 50 -5.38 6.46 -15.09
N ALA A 51 -5.93 7.67 -15.20
CA ALA A 51 -5.46 8.65 -16.18
C ALA A 51 -3.98 9.00 -15.96
N LYS A 52 -3.54 9.09 -14.70
CA LYS A 52 -2.12 9.35 -14.40
C LYS A 52 -1.23 8.19 -14.81
N LEU A 53 -1.61 6.94 -14.52
CA LEU A 53 -0.85 5.76 -14.97
C LEU A 53 -0.75 5.73 -16.51
N ASP A 54 -1.85 5.99 -17.21
CA ASP A 54 -1.86 6.01 -18.68
C ASP A 54 -0.98 7.12 -19.25
N SER A 55 -0.95 8.29 -18.63
CA SER A 55 -0.09 9.40 -19.05
C SER A 55 1.40 9.11 -18.94
N LEU A 56 1.80 8.16 -18.08
CA LEU A 56 3.19 7.75 -17.89
C LEU A 56 3.62 6.65 -18.88
N ARG A 57 2.68 6.05 -19.63
CA ARG A 57 2.95 5.03 -20.68
C ARG A 57 3.16 5.68 -22.03
N GLN A 58 4.17 6.54 -22.15
CA GLN A 58 4.34 7.40 -23.33
C GLN A 58 4.74 6.64 -24.61
N THR A 59 5.60 5.64 -24.47
CA THR A 59 6.08 4.82 -25.60
C THR A 59 5.47 3.42 -25.61
N GLY A 60 4.79 3.03 -24.54
CA GLY A 60 4.23 1.69 -24.33
C GLY A 60 5.22 0.66 -23.77
N TYR A 61 6.46 1.05 -23.52
CA TYR A 61 7.50 0.20 -22.94
C TYR A 61 7.77 0.51 -21.47
N GLU A 62 7.20 1.59 -20.96
CA GLU A 62 7.40 2.00 -19.58
C GLU A 62 6.51 1.23 -18.61
N ILE A 63 7.07 0.99 -17.42
CA ILE A 63 6.32 0.63 -16.23
C ILE A 63 5.97 1.93 -15.51
N PRO A 64 4.72 2.40 -15.54
CA PRO A 64 4.33 3.63 -14.86
C PRO A 64 4.44 3.45 -13.35
N LYS A 65 4.95 4.48 -12.68
CA LYS A 65 5.04 4.54 -11.22
C LYS A 65 4.42 5.81 -10.70
N ILE A 66 3.52 5.66 -9.74
CA ILE A 66 2.91 6.77 -9.02
C ILE A 66 3.26 6.65 -7.53
N ALA A 67 3.84 7.70 -6.97
CA ALA A 67 4.05 7.84 -5.54
C ALA A 67 3.47 9.18 -5.08
N PHE A 68 2.51 9.17 -4.16
CA PHE A 68 1.83 10.39 -3.73
C PHE A 68 1.53 10.39 -2.23
N MET A 69 1.33 11.58 -1.66
CA MET A 69 0.96 11.77 -0.26
C MET A 69 -0.56 11.81 -0.13
N PRO A 70 -1.20 10.77 0.46
CA PRO A 70 -2.63 10.81 0.76
C PRO A 70 -2.91 11.76 1.93
N HIS A 71 -4.03 12.48 1.88
CA HIS A 71 -4.50 13.33 2.96
C HIS A 71 -5.45 12.60 3.92
N ALA A 72 -6.18 11.61 3.41
CA ALA A 72 -7.12 10.79 4.17
C ALA A 72 -7.03 9.32 3.75
N LEU A 73 -7.64 8.43 4.54
CA LEU A 73 -7.72 7.01 4.19
C LEU A 73 -8.54 6.79 2.92
N SER A 74 -9.52 7.66 2.64
CA SER A 74 -10.31 7.65 1.41
C SER A 74 -9.45 7.78 0.14
N ASP A 75 -8.32 8.50 0.17
CA ASP A 75 -7.40 8.56 -0.98
C ASP A 75 -6.71 7.21 -1.22
N VAL A 76 -6.39 6.49 -0.15
CA VAL A 76 -5.86 5.12 -0.24
C VAL A 76 -6.93 4.15 -0.72
N THR A 77 -8.16 4.31 -0.25
CA THR A 77 -9.32 3.50 -0.66
C THR A 77 -9.56 3.58 -2.18
N LYS A 78 -9.38 4.76 -2.79
CA LYS A 78 -9.48 4.95 -4.26
C LYS A 78 -8.50 4.06 -5.03
N ILE A 79 -7.29 3.82 -4.51
CA ILE A 79 -6.32 2.91 -5.14
C ILE A 79 -6.91 1.51 -5.23
N PHE A 80 -7.41 0.97 -4.12
CA PHE A 80 -7.98 -0.37 -4.06
C PHE A 80 -9.26 -0.51 -4.90
N LYS A 81 -10.14 0.49 -4.89
CA LYS A 81 -11.34 0.53 -5.75
C LYS A 81 -11.03 0.51 -7.23
N SER A 82 -9.88 1.02 -7.63
CA SER A 82 -9.48 1.11 -9.03
C SER A 82 -8.58 -0.04 -9.49
N ALA A 83 -8.09 -0.90 -8.58
CA ALA A 83 -7.06 -1.90 -8.84
C ALA A 83 -7.38 -2.85 -10.02
N GLU A 84 -8.64 -3.26 -10.16
CA GLU A 84 -9.08 -4.12 -11.26
C GLU A 84 -8.90 -3.50 -12.66
N LYS A 85 -8.80 -2.16 -12.74
CA LYS A 85 -8.65 -1.47 -14.03
C LYS A 85 -7.28 -1.65 -14.66
N TRP A 86 -6.28 -2.03 -13.86
CA TRP A 86 -4.89 -2.22 -14.32
C TRP A 86 -4.30 -3.60 -14.00
N LYS A 87 -5.11 -4.57 -13.63
CA LYS A 87 -4.64 -5.90 -13.20
C LYS A 87 -3.81 -6.66 -14.24
N ASP A 88 -4.04 -6.39 -15.52
CA ASP A 88 -3.39 -7.08 -16.64
C ASP A 88 -2.16 -6.30 -17.16
N SER A 89 -1.71 -5.26 -16.45
CA SER A 89 -0.56 -4.44 -16.85
C SER A 89 0.43 -4.25 -15.71
N GLU A 90 1.69 -3.97 -16.06
CA GLU A 90 2.73 -3.67 -15.09
C GLU A 90 2.61 -2.20 -14.66
N GLN A 91 2.52 -1.93 -13.37
CA GLN A 91 2.55 -0.60 -12.77
C GLN A 91 3.06 -0.66 -11.34
N ILE A 92 3.46 0.48 -10.81
CA ILE A 92 3.91 0.63 -9.43
C ILE A 92 3.09 1.74 -8.78
N ILE A 93 2.47 1.43 -7.65
CA ILE A 93 1.65 2.40 -6.91
C ILE A 93 2.07 2.39 -5.44
N CYS A 94 2.46 3.56 -4.95
CA CYS A 94 2.87 3.78 -3.58
C CYS A 94 2.15 4.99 -2.99
N ALA A 95 1.20 4.79 -2.10
CA ALA A 95 0.80 5.88 -1.22
C ALA A 95 1.88 6.09 -0.14
N MET A 96 2.22 7.35 0.10
CA MET A 96 3.27 7.74 1.05
C MET A 96 2.72 7.97 2.46
N GLY A 97 3.61 8.14 3.42
CA GLY A 97 3.25 8.40 4.81
C GLY A 97 2.58 7.22 5.52
N PRO A 98 2.19 7.44 6.80
CA PRO A 98 1.55 6.38 7.60
C PRO A 98 0.19 5.93 7.08
N LEU A 99 -0.54 6.79 6.35
CA LEU A 99 -1.80 6.44 5.69
C LEU A 99 -1.59 5.46 4.55
N GLY A 100 -0.46 5.56 3.84
CA GLY A 100 -0.13 4.72 2.69
C GLY A 100 0.36 3.31 3.02
N LEU A 101 0.63 2.99 4.28
CA LEU A 101 1.17 1.69 4.69
C LEU A 101 0.39 0.48 4.13
N PRO A 102 -0.95 0.48 4.07
CA PRO A 102 -1.69 -0.61 3.44
C PRO A 102 -1.29 -0.92 1.99
N THR A 103 -0.95 0.10 1.18
CA THR A 103 -0.54 -0.13 -0.22
C THR A 103 0.80 -0.85 -0.34
N ARG A 104 1.66 -0.72 0.66
CA ARG A 104 2.97 -1.38 0.70
C ARG A 104 2.84 -2.83 1.15
N ILE A 105 2.02 -3.09 2.18
CA ILE A 105 1.79 -4.44 2.70
C ILE A 105 0.96 -5.25 1.69
N LEU A 106 -0.08 -4.65 1.14
CA LEU A 106 -1.04 -5.28 0.24
C LEU A 106 -0.75 -4.98 -1.25
N SER A 107 0.53 -4.81 -1.62
CA SER A 107 0.90 -4.49 -3.01
C SER A 107 0.39 -5.50 -4.03
N GLU A 108 0.28 -6.77 -3.66
CA GLU A 108 -0.33 -7.83 -4.48
C GLU A 108 -1.82 -7.55 -4.77
N LYS A 109 -2.57 -7.02 -3.77
CA LYS A 109 -4.00 -6.71 -3.93
C LYS A 109 -4.27 -5.52 -4.85
N ILE A 110 -3.28 -4.69 -5.09
CA ILE A 110 -3.35 -3.56 -6.03
C ILE A 110 -2.53 -3.82 -7.29
N HIS A 111 -2.10 -5.06 -7.51
CA HIS A 111 -1.30 -5.47 -8.67
C HIS A 111 -0.06 -4.58 -8.88
N SER A 112 0.58 -4.13 -7.81
CA SER A 112 1.80 -3.32 -7.90
C SER A 112 2.99 -4.20 -8.18
N TYR A 113 3.70 -3.92 -9.26
CA TYR A 113 4.82 -4.71 -9.76
C TYR A 113 6.01 -4.75 -8.79
N LEU A 114 6.26 -3.65 -8.08
CA LEU A 114 7.29 -3.52 -7.05
C LEU A 114 6.74 -2.82 -5.82
N SER A 115 7.37 -3.07 -4.68
CA SER A 115 7.22 -2.28 -3.46
C SER A 115 8.59 -1.76 -3.01
N TYR A 116 8.60 -0.63 -2.30
CA TYR A 116 9.83 0.04 -1.87
C TYR A 116 9.98 -0.07 -0.35
N THR A 117 11.18 -0.42 0.08
CA THR A 117 11.55 -0.54 1.49
C THR A 117 12.80 0.27 1.77
N SER A 118 13.09 0.52 3.04
CA SER A 118 14.31 1.18 3.47
C SER A 118 14.80 0.53 4.76
N PRO A 119 16.06 0.06 4.84
CA PRO A 119 16.63 -0.43 6.09
C PRO A 119 16.54 0.64 7.17
N LYS A 120 16.29 0.24 8.43
CA LYS A 120 16.13 1.18 9.56
C LYS A 120 17.32 2.14 9.72
N GLU A 121 18.51 1.63 9.49
CA GLU A 121 19.76 2.39 9.64
C GLU A 121 19.90 3.52 8.60
N LEU A 122 19.26 3.36 7.45
CA LEU A 122 19.29 4.31 6.34
C LEU A 122 17.98 5.10 6.22
N ALA A 123 16.99 4.74 7.03
CA ALA A 123 15.63 5.26 6.83
C ALA A 123 15.54 6.78 7.06
N GLY A 124 16.27 7.34 8.05
CA GLY A 124 16.24 8.79 8.29
C GLY A 124 14.85 9.38 8.09
N ASN A 125 14.73 10.39 7.22
CA ASN A 125 13.46 11.01 6.85
C ASN A 125 12.56 10.11 5.97
N LEU A 126 13.07 8.97 5.47
CA LEU A 126 12.28 8.04 4.64
C LEU A 126 11.17 7.34 5.43
N LEU A 127 11.27 7.27 6.76
CA LEU A 127 10.17 6.81 7.62
C LEU A 127 8.97 7.77 7.57
N GLU A 128 9.21 9.07 7.42
CA GLU A 128 8.14 10.07 7.31
C GLU A 128 7.34 9.91 6.02
N ILE A 129 7.99 9.49 4.95
CA ILE A 129 7.32 9.16 3.69
C ILE A 129 6.78 7.73 3.65
N GLY A 130 6.74 7.04 4.79
CA GLY A 130 6.07 5.76 4.97
C GLY A 130 6.88 4.54 4.49
N HIS A 131 8.20 4.65 4.31
CA HIS A 131 9.01 3.47 4.05
C HIS A 131 8.96 2.51 5.23
N THR A 132 8.72 1.26 4.95
CA THR A 132 8.74 0.17 5.92
C THR A 132 10.05 -0.58 5.79
N ASP A 133 10.62 -0.95 6.92
CA ASP A 133 11.80 -1.80 6.97
C ASP A 133 11.51 -3.18 6.34
N PRO A 134 12.41 -3.70 5.46
CA PRO A 134 12.18 -4.98 4.77
C PRO A 134 12.08 -6.17 5.73
N ILE A 135 12.77 -6.11 6.88
CA ILE A 135 12.67 -7.16 7.90
C ILE A 135 11.26 -7.14 8.50
N THR A 136 10.70 -5.96 8.79
CA THR A 136 9.33 -5.84 9.29
C THR A 136 8.31 -6.34 8.27
N LEU A 137 8.44 -5.99 6.98
CA LEU A 137 7.56 -6.53 5.94
C LEU A 137 7.61 -8.06 5.86
N SER A 138 8.81 -8.61 5.93
CA SER A 138 9.01 -10.07 5.83
C SER A 138 8.58 -10.80 7.11
N SER A 139 9.05 -10.36 8.29
CA SER A 139 8.88 -11.10 9.54
C SER A 139 7.57 -10.83 10.27
N VAL A 140 6.98 -9.62 10.11
CA VAL A 140 5.72 -9.25 10.76
C VAL A 140 4.53 -9.47 9.84
N TYR A 141 4.65 -9.03 8.57
CA TYR A 141 3.51 -9.09 7.64
C TYR A 141 3.55 -10.31 6.72
N HIS A 142 4.62 -11.09 6.73
CA HIS A 142 4.81 -12.24 5.82
C HIS A 142 4.53 -11.85 4.35
N PHE A 143 5.08 -10.70 3.94
CA PHE A 143 4.79 -10.03 2.68
C PHE A 143 4.79 -10.95 1.46
N HIS A 144 5.77 -11.87 1.37
CA HIS A 144 5.91 -12.80 0.24
C HIS A 144 4.88 -13.93 0.22
N GLU A 145 4.10 -14.09 1.29
CA GLU A 145 3.04 -15.09 1.40
C GLU A 145 1.66 -14.51 1.07
N ILE A 146 1.56 -13.16 1.00
CA ILE A 146 0.30 -12.48 0.66
C ILE A 146 -0.04 -12.74 -0.81
N ASN A 147 -1.27 -13.17 -1.04
CA ASN A 147 -1.79 -13.48 -2.37
C ASN A 147 -3.26 -13.04 -2.50
N SER A 148 -3.85 -13.25 -3.68
CA SER A 148 -5.24 -12.84 -3.97
C SER A 148 -6.27 -13.42 -3.00
N SER A 149 -6.03 -14.60 -2.43
CA SER A 149 -6.94 -15.28 -1.49
C SER A 149 -6.67 -14.94 -0.01
N THR A 150 -5.61 -14.19 0.30
CA THR A 150 -5.28 -13.81 1.69
C THR A 150 -6.41 -12.98 2.29
N LYS A 151 -6.94 -13.43 3.44
CA LYS A 151 -7.96 -12.71 4.21
C LYS A 151 -7.31 -11.55 4.95
N ILE A 152 -7.98 -10.40 4.93
CA ILE A 152 -7.47 -9.17 5.56
C ILE A 152 -8.19 -8.96 6.87
N PHE A 153 -7.42 -8.64 7.90
CA PHE A 153 -7.85 -8.19 9.21
C PHE A 153 -7.08 -6.93 9.58
N GLY A 154 -7.50 -6.23 10.65
CA GLY A 154 -6.71 -5.05 11.00
C GLY A 154 -7.09 -4.30 12.25
N ILE A 155 -6.51 -3.11 12.38
CA ILE A 155 -6.82 -2.16 13.45
C ILE A 155 -6.91 -0.76 12.87
N THR A 156 -7.94 -0.01 13.30
CA THR A 156 -8.13 1.40 12.96
C THR A 156 -8.21 2.29 14.20
N GLY A 157 -7.83 3.54 14.02
CA GLY A 157 -7.88 4.59 15.02
C GLY A 157 -7.11 5.85 14.60
N PHE A 158 -7.21 6.91 15.43
CA PHE A 158 -6.49 8.17 15.19
C PHE A 158 -6.22 8.93 16.51
N PRO A 159 -4.95 9.34 16.79
CA PRO A 159 -3.76 8.90 16.07
C PRO A 159 -3.49 7.41 16.35
N LEU A 160 -3.29 6.64 15.30
CA LEU A 160 -2.91 5.25 15.44
C LEU A 160 -1.40 5.18 15.70
N LYS A 161 -1.04 4.97 16.97
CA LYS A 161 0.36 4.81 17.40
C LYS A 161 0.89 3.44 17.00
N ILE A 162 2.20 3.23 17.14
CA ILE A 162 2.83 1.92 16.98
C ILE A 162 2.14 0.95 17.95
N THR A 163 1.66 -0.16 17.40
CA THR A 163 0.97 -1.21 18.14
C THR A 163 1.62 -2.56 17.89
N SER A 164 1.59 -3.44 18.90
CA SER A 164 2.06 -4.82 18.77
C SER A 164 1.02 -5.76 18.12
N SER A 165 -0.20 -5.27 17.87
CA SER A 165 -1.29 -6.10 17.34
C SER A 165 -0.94 -6.78 16.00
N PRO A 166 -0.32 -6.12 15.01
CA PRO A 166 0.06 -6.81 13.78
C PRO A 166 1.05 -7.97 14.04
N ALA A 167 2.07 -7.76 14.86
CA ALA A 167 3.04 -8.82 15.16
C ALA A 167 2.37 -10.01 15.88
N LEU A 168 1.47 -9.74 16.83
CA LEU A 168 0.76 -10.77 17.56
C LEU A 168 -0.17 -11.59 16.66
N HIS A 169 -1.04 -10.92 15.90
CA HIS A 169 -2.03 -11.60 15.07
C HIS A 169 -1.36 -12.33 13.89
N ASN A 170 -0.43 -11.70 13.18
CA ASN A 170 0.25 -12.32 12.06
C ASN A 170 1.10 -13.54 12.48
N SER A 171 1.78 -13.47 13.63
CA SER A 171 2.47 -14.64 14.19
C SER A 171 1.49 -15.79 14.53
N SER A 172 0.31 -15.45 15.02
CA SER A 172 -0.73 -16.44 15.28
C SER A 172 -1.27 -17.06 14.00
N PHE A 173 -1.53 -16.25 12.96
CA PHE A 173 -1.96 -16.75 11.66
C PHE A 173 -0.93 -17.69 11.05
N ALA A 174 0.36 -17.32 11.08
CA ALA A 174 1.43 -18.16 10.57
C ALA A 174 1.52 -19.51 11.34
N ARG A 175 1.46 -19.47 12.68
CA ARG A 175 1.48 -20.67 13.51
C ARG A 175 0.32 -21.62 13.22
N GLU A 176 -0.89 -21.08 13.05
CA GLU A 176 -2.09 -21.86 12.76
C GLU A 176 -2.25 -22.14 11.24
N LYS A 177 -1.30 -21.75 10.42
CA LYS A 177 -1.32 -21.89 8.94
C LYS A 177 -2.57 -21.28 8.29
N LEU A 178 -3.04 -20.18 8.82
CA LEU A 178 -4.15 -19.41 8.27
C LEU A 178 -3.65 -18.41 7.23
N ASN A 179 -4.21 -18.45 6.03
CA ASN A 179 -3.92 -17.46 5.00
C ASN A 179 -4.63 -16.13 5.33
N GLY A 180 -4.01 -15.35 6.18
CA GLY A 180 -4.53 -14.08 6.68
C GLY A 180 -3.44 -13.08 7.00
N VAL A 181 -3.74 -11.80 6.87
CA VAL A 181 -2.85 -10.70 7.26
C VAL A 181 -3.61 -9.67 8.10
N TYR A 182 -2.99 -9.23 9.18
CA TYR A 182 -3.52 -8.20 10.06
C TYR A 182 -2.70 -6.93 9.87
N ILE A 183 -3.36 -5.83 9.43
CA ILE A 183 -2.72 -4.57 9.08
C ILE A 183 -3.24 -3.40 9.90
N PRO A 184 -2.44 -2.37 10.19
CA PRO A 184 -2.94 -1.09 10.66
C PRO A 184 -3.45 -0.28 9.46
N PHE A 185 -4.62 0.35 9.61
CA PHE A 185 -5.15 1.34 8.66
C PHE A 185 -5.67 2.55 9.43
N LYS A 186 -4.83 3.57 9.48
CA LYS A 186 -5.08 4.81 10.20
C LYS A 186 -6.22 5.58 9.53
N SER A 187 -7.20 6.03 10.32
CA SER A 187 -8.31 6.86 9.83
C SER A 187 -8.70 7.94 10.82
N GLU A 188 -8.92 9.15 10.33
CA GLU A 188 -9.44 10.27 11.14
C GLU A 188 -10.94 10.14 11.40
N THR A 189 -11.67 9.54 10.46
CA THR A 189 -13.11 9.32 10.56
C THR A 189 -13.43 7.83 10.55
N ILE A 190 -14.49 7.44 11.23
CA ILE A 190 -14.92 6.03 11.23
C ILE A 190 -15.55 5.66 9.89
N GLU A 191 -16.16 6.60 9.20
CA GLU A 191 -16.77 6.42 7.88
C GLU A 191 -15.72 6.00 6.84
N ASP A 192 -14.57 6.68 6.79
CA ASP A 192 -13.45 6.30 5.91
C ASP A 192 -12.91 4.91 6.25
N ALA A 193 -12.82 4.59 7.56
CA ALA A 193 -12.39 3.26 8.00
C ALA A 193 -13.36 2.17 7.56
N MET A 194 -14.67 2.41 7.64
CA MET A 194 -15.71 1.48 7.21
C MET A 194 -15.71 1.31 5.68
N ASP A 195 -15.59 2.40 4.91
CA ASP A 195 -15.48 2.33 3.43
C ASP A 195 -14.23 1.56 3.00
N PHE A 196 -13.10 1.79 3.65
CA PHE A 196 -11.87 1.03 3.42
C PHE A 196 -12.06 -0.46 3.74
N ALA A 197 -12.64 -0.76 4.90
CA ALA A 197 -12.87 -2.13 5.34
C ALA A 197 -13.83 -2.88 4.38
N GLN A 198 -14.88 -2.21 3.91
CA GLN A 198 -15.80 -2.77 2.93
C GLN A 198 -15.13 -2.99 1.57
N THR A 199 -14.34 -2.01 1.11
CA THR A 199 -13.63 -2.07 -0.18
C THR A 199 -12.67 -3.26 -0.26
N LEU A 200 -11.96 -3.55 0.85
CA LEU A 200 -10.98 -4.63 0.91
C LEU A 200 -11.57 -5.95 1.42
N ASP A 201 -12.86 -6.02 1.68
CA ASP A 201 -13.53 -7.18 2.28
C ASP A 201 -12.81 -7.62 3.58
N ILE A 202 -12.47 -6.64 4.45
CA ILE A 202 -11.82 -6.91 5.74
C ILE A 202 -12.74 -7.76 6.62
N LYS A 203 -12.25 -8.91 7.07
CA LYS A 203 -13.05 -9.92 7.76
C LYS A 203 -13.30 -9.61 9.23
N GLY A 204 -12.52 -8.71 9.79
CA GLY A 204 -12.67 -8.22 11.16
C GLY A 204 -11.53 -7.26 11.50
N PHE A 205 -11.81 -6.29 12.34
CA PHE A 205 -10.78 -5.35 12.78
C PHE A 205 -11.05 -4.79 14.17
N SER A 206 -9.95 -4.48 14.85
CA SER A 206 -10.03 -3.80 16.14
C SER A 206 -10.25 -2.30 15.93
N VAL A 207 -11.13 -1.74 16.76
CA VAL A 207 -11.44 -0.32 16.79
C VAL A 207 -10.84 0.29 18.05
N THR A 208 -9.98 1.33 17.87
CA THR A 208 -9.42 2.06 19.00
C THR A 208 -9.81 3.54 18.98
N ILE A 209 -9.25 4.32 19.90
CA ILE A 209 -9.53 5.77 20.00
C ILE A 209 -9.36 6.46 18.63
N PRO A 210 -10.31 7.36 18.25
CA PRO A 210 -11.49 7.81 19.00
C PRO A 210 -12.78 7.05 18.65
N HIS A 211 -12.72 6.00 17.85
CA HIS A 211 -13.85 5.46 17.08
C HIS A 211 -14.72 4.44 17.82
N LYS A 212 -14.38 4.06 19.06
CA LYS A 212 -15.10 2.98 19.78
C LYS A 212 -16.59 3.26 20.01
N GLU A 213 -16.95 4.52 20.22
CA GLU A 213 -18.34 4.95 20.41
C GLU A 213 -19.00 5.26 19.07
N THR A 214 -18.27 5.96 18.20
CA THR A 214 -18.80 6.43 16.91
C THR A 214 -19.04 5.32 15.89
N VAL A 215 -18.48 4.12 16.10
CA VAL A 215 -18.71 2.96 15.22
C VAL A 215 -20.08 2.33 15.45
N LEU A 216 -20.65 2.42 16.66
CA LEU A 216 -21.90 1.73 17.02
C LEU A 216 -23.07 2.01 16.06
N PRO A 217 -23.36 3.27 15.68
CA PRO A 217 -24.47 3.56 14.76
C PRO A 217 -24.32 2.97 13.36
N LEU A 218 -23.10 2.53 13.00
CA LEU A 218 -22.78 1.98 11.68
C LEU A 218 -22.87 0.45 11.63
N LEU A 219 -23.05 -0.19 12.78
CA LEU A 219 -23.14 -1.65 12.90
C LEU A 219 -24.59 -2.12 12.69
N LYS A 220 -24.77 -3.26 12.02
CA LYS A 220 -26.09 -3.88 11.85
C LYS A 220 -26.57 -4.55 13.11
N ASP A 221 -25.66 -5.26 13.76
CA ASP A 221 -25.91 -5.99 14.99
C ASP A 221 -24.84 -5.64 16.00
N VAL A 222 -25.25 -5.41 17.25
CA VAL A 222 -24.33 -5.06 18.33
C VAL A 222 -24.59 -6.04 19.49
N ASP A 223 -23.51 -6.56 20.06
CA ASP A 223 -23.60 -7.38 21.27
C ASP A 223 -24.21 -6.58 22.43
N SER A 224 -25.07 -7.20 23.19
CA SER A 224 -25.82 -6.53 24.28
C SER A 224 -24.91 -5.85 25.32
N LYS A 225 -23.70 -6.40 25.56
CA LYS A 225 -22.73 -5.77 26.46
C LYS A 225 -22.10 -4.57 25.85
N ALA A 226 -21.83 -4.59 24.52
CA ALA A 226 -21.31 -3.43 23.80
C ALA A 226 -22.34 -2.29 23.78
N GLU A 227 -23.64 -2.62 23.65
CA GLU A 227 -24.72 -1.63 23.76
C GLU A 227 -24.79 -1.03 25.17
N GLU A 228 -24.72 -1.86 26.21
CA GLU A 228 -24.73 -1.41 27.60
C GLU A 228 -23.53 -0.52 27.95
N ILE A 229 -22.36 -0.86 27.44
CA ILE A 229 -21.11 -0.09 27.62
C ILE A 229 -21.13 1.18 26.79
N GLY A 230 -21.85 1.19 25.68
CA GLY A 230 -21.83 2.30 24.68
C GLY A 230 -20.56 2.37 23.84
N ALA A 231 -19.83 1.26 23.70
CA ALA A 231 -18.58 1.22 22.95
C ALA A 231 -18.30 -0.18 22.35
N CYS A 232 -17.75 -0.20 21.15
CA CYS A 232 -17.33 -1.41 20.46
C CYS A 232 -15.83 -1.33 20.15
N ASN A 233 -15.08 -2.42 20.39
CA ASN A 233 -13.65 -2.48 20.16
C ASN A 233 -13.24 -3.48 19.05
N THR A 234 -14.19 -4.23 18.51
CA THR A 234 -13.92 -5.23 17.46
C THR A 234 -15.17 -5.45 16.63
#